data_d1c4f2b942f6f490c2938e0228c8857f
#
_entry.id   d1c4f2b942f6f490c2938e0228c8857f
#
_cell.length_a   1.000
_cell.length_b   1.000
_cell.length_c   1.000
_cell.angle_alpha   90.00
_cell.angle_beta   90.00
_cell.angle_gamma   90.00
#
_symmetry.space_group_name_H-M   'P 1'
#
loop_
_entity.id
_entity.type
_entity.pdbx_description
1 polymer ?
#
loop_
_entity_poly.entity_id
_entity_poly.type
_entity_poly.pdbx_seq_one_letter_code
_entity_poly.pdbx_strand_id
1 'polypeptide(L)'
;VIVEKRESADVSPHLKLELEAGHISALFWFLQSGFVVTGVEVGCSVRTFIAAQLGMSQEFIHDCISTTFLDGKPVDDLDAAVVRDGSRLALSSALPGLVGATMRSGGVLASLRSSITYKETGICTGGSGTIHVKLFNMVMEEAGPDLLRTGILVSGSALETFLQKNIELIETCRNISLDNQSIDFRSLANPQLFADRAFVRLSVKTVSHSNKGS
;
A
#
# COMPACT_ATOMS: atom_id res chain seq x y z
N VAL A 1 -17.30 3.76 14.25
CA VAL A 1 -17.18 2.55 15.06
C VAL A 1 -15.86 1.93 14.67
N ILE A 2 -14.85 2.09 15.53
CA ILE A 2 -13.52 1.51 15.37
C ILE A 2 -13.70 0.00 15.56
N VAL A 3 -13.53 -0.76 14.49
CA VAL A 3 -13.43 -2.21 14.57
C VAL A 3 -12.08 -2.52 15.18
N GLU A 4 -12.05 -2.95 16.44
CA GLU A 4 -10.87 -3.56 17.05
C GLU A 4 -10.43 -4.73 16.17
N LYS A 5 -9.33 -4.53 15.46
CA LYS A 5 -8.66 -5.59 14.70
C LYS A 5 -8.26 -6.68 15.68
N ARG A 6 -8.86 -7.87 15.55
CA ARG A 6 -8.39 -9.06 16.24
C ARG A 6 -6.91 -9.24 15.91
N GLU A 7 -6.06 -9.05 16.91
CA GLU A 7 -4.65 -9.39 16.87
C GLU A 7 -4.50 -10.92 16.69
N SER A 8 -4.40 -11.38 15.46
CA SER A 8 -3.57 -12.55 15.21
C SER A 8 -2.14 -12.05 15.33
N ALA A 9 -1.34 -12.62 16.21
CA ALA A 9 0.00 -12.19 16.56
C ALA A 9 0.89 -12.13 15.31
N ASP A 10 0.85 -11.02 14.60
CA ASP A 10 1.83 -10.68 13.57
C ASP A 10 3.07 -10.17 14.32
N VAL A 11 4.04 -11.06 14.48
CA VAL A 11 5.33 -10.78 15.16
C VAL A 11 6.25 -9.95 14.26
N SER A 12 5.69 -9.21 13.31
CA SER A 12 6.46 -8.33 12.44
C SER A 12 6.96 -7.13 13.24
N PRO A 13 8.27 -6.85 13.24
CA PRO A 13 8.81 -5.67 13.91
C PRO A 13 8.17 -4.40 13.36
N HIS A 14 7.99 -3.39 14.22
CA HIS A 14 7.35 -2.13 13.86
C HIS A 14 8.36 -0.99 13.84
N LEU A 15 8.76 -0.58 12.64
CA LEU A 15 9.57 0.61 12.41
C LEU A 15 8.65 1.84 12.27
N LYS A 16 8.87 2.84 13.14
CA LYS A 16 8.19 4.13 13.08
C LYS A 16 9.19 5.22 12.75
N LEU A 17 8.89 6.02 11.76
CA LEU A 17 9.68 7.18 11.36
C LEU A 17 8.87 8.45 11.62
N GLU A 18 9.50 9.46 12.21
CA GLU A 18 8.93 10.79 12.36
C GLU A 18 9.75 11.77 11.52
N LEU A 19 9.14 12.31 10.45
CA LEU A 19 9.82 13.14 9.47
C LEU A 19 8.99 14.37 9.06
N GLU A 20 9.62 15.32 8.41
CA GLU A 20 8.91 16.47 7.88
C GLU A 20 7.98 16.12 6.74
N ALA A 21 6.82 16.80 6.67
CA ALA A 21 5.77 16.48 5.69
C ALA A 21 6.28 16.48 4.24
N GLY A 22 7.23 17.36 3.90
CA GLY A 22 7.82 17.42 2.55
C GLY A 22 8.61 16.17 2.13
N HIS A 23 8.99 15.32 3.06
CA HIS A 23 9.80 14.13 2.78
C HIS A 23 8.97 12.83 2.63
N ILE A 24 7.66 12.88 2.91
CA ILE A 24 6.83 11.67 2.88
C ILE A 24 6.79 11.00 1.50
N SER A 25 6.86 11.78 0.42
CA SER A 25 6.81 11.28 -0.95
C SER A 25 7.95 10.32 -1.30
N ALA A 26 9.10 10.43 -0.64
CA ALA A 26 10.20 9.49 -0.82
C ALA A 26 9.80 8.06 -0.43
N LEU A 27 8.89 7.92 0.55
CA LEU A 27 8.39 6.63 1.03
C LEU A 27 7.28 6.05 0.13
N PHE A 28 6.76 6.82 -0.83
CA PHE A 28 5.79 6.33 -1.81
C PHE A 28 6.37 5.22 -2.70
N TRP A 29 7.69 5.10 -2.74
CA TRP A 29 8.36 3.96 -3.36
C TRP A 29 7.82 2.61 -2.83
N PHE A 30 7.51 2.50 -1.54
CA PHE A 30 6.93 1.28 -0.97
C PHE A 30 5.52 1.02 -1.49
N LEU A 31 4.73 2.07 -1.72
CA LEU A 31 3.38 1.95 -2.26
C LEU A 31 3.39 1.48 -3.72
N GLN A 32 4.37 1.95 -4.51
CA GLN A 32 4.57 1.54 -5.90
C GLN A 32 5.20 0.15 -6.01
N SER A 33 6.23 -0.14 -5.22
CA SER A 33 6.92 -1.43 -5.24
C SER A 33 6.02 -2.56 -4.77
N GLY A 34 5.16 -2.25 -3.81
CA GLY A 34 4.15 -3.11 -3.25
C GLY A 34 4.30 -3.28 -1.74
N PHE A 35 3.18 -3.27 -1.08
CA PHE A 35 3.02 -3.57 0.34
C PHE A 35 2.00 -4.70 0.52
N VAL A 36 1.90 -5.21 1.73
CA VAL A 36 1.09 -6.39 2.04
C VAL A 36 0.04 -6.03 3.07
N VAL A 37 -1.15 -6.57 2.90
CA VAL A 37 -2.22 -6.53 3.90
C VAL A 37 -2.51 -7.97 4.31
N THR A 38 -2.29 -8.28 5.59
CA THR A 38 -2.43 -9.63 6.15
C THR A 38 -3.64 -9.75 7.06
N GLY A 39 -4.11 -10.96 7.27
CA GLY A 39 -5.24 -11.23 8.17
C GLY A 39 -6.56 -10.64 7.67
N VAL A 40 -6.68 -10.42 6.37
CA VAL A 40 -7.87 -9.84 5.75
C VAL A 40 -8.85 -10.91 5.32
N GLU A 41 -10.13 -10.57 5.36
CA GLU A 41 -11.16 -11.44 4.81
C GLU A 41 -11.01 -11.54 3.30
N VAL A 42 -10.73 -12.76 2.81
CA VAL A 42 -10.70 -13.07 1.37
C VAL A 42 -12.04 -13.64 0.94
N GLY A 43 -12.32 -13.60 -0.37
CA GLY A 43 -13.62 -13.97 -0.89
C GLY A 43 -14.61 -12.81 -0.98
N CYS A 44 -14.21 -11.62 -0.56
CA CYS A 44 -14.98 -10.41 -0.76
C CYS A 44 -14.65 -9.74 -2.11
N SER A 45 -15.52 -8.83 -2.56
CA SER A 45 -15.27 -8.06 -3.77
C SER A 45 -14.07 -7.13 -3.62
N VAL A 46 -13.44 -6.77 -4.75
CA VAL A 46 -12.35 -5.79 -4.78
C VAL A 46 -12.80 -4.48 -4.16
N ARG A 47 -14.02 -4.01 -4.44
CA ARG A 47 -14.58 -2.79 -3.83
C ARG A 47 -14.63 -2.89 -2.31
N THR A 48 -15.16 -3.99 -1.79
CA THR A 48 -15.25 -4.22 -0.34
C THR A 48 -13.87 -4.24 0.29
N PHE A 49 -12.90 -4.91 -0.34
CA PHE A 49 -11.53 -4.94 0.13
C PHE A 49 -10.90 -3.53 0.20
N ILE A 50 -11.03 -2.73 -0.87
CA ILE A 50 -10.49 -1.36 -0.92
C ILE A 50 -11.11 -0.51 0.19
N ALA A 51 -12.42 -0.54 0.36
CA ALA A 51 -13.11 0.25 1.36
C ALA A 51 -12.78 -0.20 2.79
N ALA A 52 -12.86 -1.51 3.08
CA ALA A 52 -12.73 -2.02 4.44
C ALA A 52 -11.28 -2.16 4.91
N GLN A 53 -10.36 -2.53 4.02
CA GLN A 53 -8.97 -2.84 4.39
C GLN A 53 -8.00 -1.70 4.08
N LEU A 54 -8.22 -0.94 3.00
CA LEU A 54 -7.39 0.23 2.69
C LEU A 54 -7.99 1.54 3.23
N GLY A 55 -9.22 1.50 3.76
CA GLY A 55 -9.87 2.66 4.37
C GLY A 55 -10.31 3.75 3.38
N MET A 56 -10.43 3.41 2.10
CA MET A 56 -10.82 4.36 1.05
C MET A 56 -12.35 4.53 1.00
N SER A 57 -12.84 5.76 0.93
CA SER A 57 -14.28 6.03 0.83
C SER A 57 -14.85 5.61 -0.53
N GLN A 58 -16.16 5.42 -0.61
CA GLN A 58 -16.82 5.07 -1.87
C GLN A 58 -16.66 6.17 -2.93
N GLU A 59 -16.69 7.43 -2.51
CA GLU A 59 -16.44 8.59 -3.36
C GLU A 59 -15.02 8.53 -3.92
N PHE A 60 -14.01 8.26 -3.07
CA PHE A 60 -12.63 8.13 -3.50
C PHE A 60 -12.45 6.98 -4.50
N ILE A 61 -13.06 5.84 -4.25
CA ILE A 61 -13.02 4.68 -5.16
C ILE A 61 -13.61 5.05 -6.53
N HIS A 62 -14.73 5.76 -6.54
CA HIS A 62 -15.41 6.17 -7.77
C HIS A 62 -14.62 7.24 -8.54
N ASP A 63 -14.11 8.27 -7.86
CA ASP A 63 -13.57 9.45 -8.51
C ASP A 63 -12.08 9.33 -8.84
N CYS A 64 -11.31 8.63 -8.00
CA CYS A 64 -9.85 8.56 -8.13
C CYS A 64 -9.37 7.26 -8.78
N ILE A 65 -10.07 6.12 -8.61
CA ILE A 65 -9.61 4.83 -9.14
C ILE A 65 -10.25 4.56 -10.49
N SER A 66 -9.54 4.87 -11.57
CA SER A 66 -10.04 4.63 -12.92
C SER A 66 -9.46 3.38 -13.59
N THR A 67 -8.41 2.80 -13.01
CA THR A 67 -7.75 1.60 -13.52
C THR A 67 -7.40 0.67 -12.38
N THR A 68 -7.89 -0.55 -12.45
CA THR A 68 -7.64 -1.60 -11.46
C THR A 68 -7.14 -2.86 -12.16
N PHE A 69 -6.08 -3.45 -11.60
CA PHE A 69 -5.62 -4.78 -12.01
C PHE A 69 -5.71 -5.74 -10.83
N LEU A 70 -6.25 -6.92 -11.08
CA LEU A 70 -6.22 -8.05 -10.16
C LEU A 70 -5.49 -9.21 -10.82
N ASP A 71 -4.41 -9.66 -10.18
CA ASP A 71 -3.55 -10.74 -10.67
C ASP A 71 -3.06 -10.52 -12.12
N GLY A 72 -2.72 -9.26 -12.43
CA GLY A 72 -2.23 -8.82 -13.74
C GLY A 72 -3.30 -8.63 -14.80
N LYS A 73 -4.58 -8.84 -14.49
CA LYS A 73 -5.70 -8.64 -15.41
C LYS A 73 -6.48 -7.38 -15.08
N PRO A 74 -6.83 -6.55 -16.06
CA PRO A 74 -7.66 -5.37 -15.83
C PRO A 74 -9.08 -5.77 -15.39
N VAL A 75 -9.58 -5.05 -14.39
CA VAL A 75 -10.89 -5.26 -13.78
C VAL A 75 -11.82 -4.14 -14.22
N ASP A 76 -12.99 -4.51 -14.79
CA ASP A 76 -14.02 -3.55 -15.16
C ASP A 76 -15.08 -3.38 -14.07
N ASP A 77 -15.41 -4.46 -13.38
CA ASP A 77 -16.42 -4.48 -12.34
C ASP A 77 -15.76 -4.85 -11.00
N LEU A 78 -15.61 -3.86 -10.13
CA LEU A 78 -15.00 -4.02 -8.80
C LEU A 78 -15.89 -4.81 -7.83
N ASP A 79 -17.19 -4.91 -8.13
CA ASP A 79 -18.14 -5.64 -7.29
C ASP A 79 -18.19 -7.13 -7.66
N ALA A 80 -17.95 -7.44 -8.93
CA ALA A 80 -17.89 -8.83 -9.42
C ALA A 80 -16.52 -9.49 -9.23
N ALA A 81 -15.43 -8.71 -9.23
CA ALA A 81 -14.08 -9.23 -9.05
C ALA A 81 -13.82 -9.54 -7.56
N VAL A 82 -13.26 -10.73 -7.29
CA VAL A 82 -13.08 -11.25 -5.93
C VAL A 82 -11.61 -11.40 -5.57
N VAL A 83 -11.21 -10.87 -4.42
CA VAL A 83 -9.85 -11.04 -3.88
C VAL A 83 -9.70 -12.41 -3.22
N ARG A 84 -8.54 -13.05 -3.45
CA ARG A 84 -8.17 -14.35 -2.90
C ARG A 84 -6.85 -14.24 -2.14
N ASP A 85 -6.57 -15.23 -1.33
CA ASP A 85 -5.25 -15.32 -0.69
C ASP A 85 -4.15 -15.30 -1.75
N GLY A 86 -3.13 -14.46 -1.53
CA GLY A 86 -2.03 -14.23 -2.47
C GLY A 86 -2.36 -13.30 -3.64
N SER A 87 -3.58 -12.79 -3.79
CA SER A 87 -3.95 -11.88 -4.87
C SER A 87 -3.07 -10.63 -4.90
N ARG A 88 -2.83 -10.15 -6.12
CA ARG A 88 -2.06 -8.93 -6.41
C ARG A 88 -2.96 -7.86 -6.98
N LEU A 89 -3.24 -6.84 -6.18
CA LEU A 89 -4.10 -5.72 -6.54
C LEU A 89 -3.25 -4.50 -6.89
N ALA A 90 -3.48 -3.89 -8.05
CA ALA A 90 -2.87 -2.64 -8.43
C ALA A 90 -3.95 -1.60 -8.74
N LEU A 91 -3.86 -0.44 -8.09
CA LEU A 91 -4.82 0.66 -8.20
C LEU A 91 -4.13 1.89 -8.78
N SER A 92 -4.75 2.50 -9.76
CA SER A 92 -4.25 3.71 -10.42
C SER A 92 -5.41 4.64 -10.79
N SER A 93 -5.12 5.91 -10.80
CA SER A 93 -5.92 6.89 -11.52
C SER A 93 -5.69 6.76 -13.04
N ALA A 94 -5.99 7.75 -13.82
CA ALA A 94 -5.84 7.70 -15.28
C ALA A 94 -4.39 7.38 -15.69
N LEU A 95 -4.22 6.34 -16.50
CA LEU A 95 -2.97 6.06 -17.19
C LEU A 95 -2.91 6.90 -18.48
N PRO A 96 -1.75 7.48 -18.84
CA PRO A 96 -1.64 8.30 -20.04
C PRO A 96 -1.64 7.48 -21.33
N GLY A 97 -2.03 8.13 -22.43
CA GLY A 97 -1.94 7.58 -23.79
C GLY A 97 -3.01 6.55 -24.13
N LEU A 98 -2.87 5.96 -25.33
CA LEU A 98 -3.84 5.00 -25.87
C LEU A 98 -3.94 3.74 -25.02
N VAL A 99 -2.83 3.24 -24.52
CA VAL A 99 -2.80 2.07 -23.61
C VAL A 99 -3.59 2.38 -22.35
N GLY A 100 -3.39 3.55 -21.75
CA GLY A 100 -4.14 4.00 -20.59
C GLY A 100 -5.65 4.09 -20.87
N ALA A 101 -6.02 4.64 -22.01
CA ALA A 101 -7.42 4.73 -22.42
C ALA A 101 -8.07 3.33 -22.60
N THR A 102 -7.32 2.34 -23.09
CA THR A 102 -7.82 0.96 -23.19
C THR A 102 -7.91 0.26 -21.84
N MET A 103 -7.06 0.62 -20.87
CA MET A 103 -7.04 -0.02 -19.53
C MET A 103 -8.04 0.58 -18.55
N ARG A 104 -8.62 1.73 -18.86
CA ARG A 104 -9.62 2.40 -18.01
C ARG A 104 -10.88 1.56 -17.88
N SER A 105 -11.33 1.33 -16.65
CA SER A 105 -12.57 0.60 -16.34
C SER A 105 -13.78 1.35 -16.92
N GLY A 106 -14.65 0.63 -17.63
CA GLY A 106 -15.82 1.21 -18.30
C GLY A 106 -15.49 2.22 -19.42
N GLY A 107 -14.24 2.34 -19.86
CA GLY A 107 -13.83 3.23 -20.94
C GLY A 107 -14.34 2.75 -22.32
N VAL A 108 -14.51 3.69 -23.25
CA VAL A 108 -14.99 3.41 -24.63
C VAL A 108 -14.13 2.34 -25.34
N LEU A 109 -12.83 2.31 -25.03
CA LEU A 109 -11.87 1.36 -25.61
C LEU A 109 -11.69 0.08 -24.79
N ALA A 110 -12.42 -0.11 -23.70
CA ALA A 110 -12.32 -1.32 -22.85
C ALA A 110 -12.67 -2.61 -23.64
N SER A 111 -13.54 -2.52 -24.63
CA SER A 111 -13.89 -3.65 -25.52
C SER A 111 -12.71 -4.23 -26.28
N LEU A 112 -11.68 -3.43 -26.58
CA LEU A 112 -10.48 -3.88 -27.29
C LEU A 112 -9.60 -4.85 -26.47
N ARG A 113 -9.82 -4.94 -25.15
CA ARG A 113 -9.08 -5.82 -24.23
C ARG A 113 -9.93 -6.94 -23.62
N SER A 114 -11.10 -7.22 -24.17
CA SER A 114 -12.05 -8.20 -23.63
C SER A 114 -11.45 -9.60 -23.43
N SER A 115 -10.43 -9.97 -24.19
CA SER A 115 -9.71 -11.26 -24.07
C SER A 115 -8.80 -11.33 -22.84
N ILE A 116 -8.34 -10.19 -22.29
CA ILE A 116 -7.43 -10.12 -21.15
C ILE A 116 -8.11 -9.58 -19.89
N THR A 117 -9.36 -9.12 -19.98
CA THR A 117 -10.13 -8.62 -18.84
C THR A 117 -10.35 -9.74 -17.81
N TYR A 118 -10.25 -9.38 -16.52
CA TYR A 118 -10.53 -10.30 -15.42
C TYR A 118 -11.94 -10.89 -15.55
N LYS A 119 -12.04 -12.19 -15.39
CA LYS A 119 -13.32 -12.91 -15.32
C LYS A 119 -13.29 -13.79 -14.09
N GLU A 120 -14.31 -13.64 -13.25
CA GLU A 120 -14.48 -14.50 -12.09
C GLU A 120 -14.77 -15.94 -12.56
N THR A 121 -13.96 -16.91 -12.13
CA THR A 121 -14.03 -18.30 -12.62
C THR A 121 -14.15 -19.35 -11.51
N GLY A 122 -14.26 -18.94 -10.25
CA GLY A 122 -14.22 -19.89 -9.14
C GLY A 122 -15.15 -19.59 -7.98
N ILE A 123 -15.51 -20.65 -7.26
CA ILE A 123 -16.16 -20.54 -5.97
C ILE A 123 -15.15 -19.97 -4.99
N CYS A 124 -15.49 -18.88 -4.33
CA CYS A 124 -14.65 -18.29 -3.29
C CYS A 124 -15.11 -18.81 -1.94
N THR A 125 -14.25 -19.54 -1.26
CA THR A 125 -14.43 -19.87 0.16
C THR A 125 -13.84 -18.72 0.96
N GLY A 126 -14.64 -18.06 1.79
CA GLY A 126 -14.16 -17.03 2.71
C GLY A 126 -13.09 -17.59 3.65
N GLY A 127 -12.24 -16.73 4.14
CA GLY A 127 -11.15 -17.07 5.05
C GLY A 127 -10.27 -15.88 5.32
N SER A 128 -9.21 -16.08 6.10
CA SER A 128 -8.17 -15.06 6.30
C SER A 128 -7.05 -15.28 5.30
N GLY A 129 -6.58 -14.19 4.68
CA GLY A 129 -5.52 -14.28 3.67
C GLY A 129 -4.62 -13.05 3.65
N THR A 130 -3.75 -13.02 2.65
CA THR A 130 -2.73 -11.99 2.41
C THR A 130 -2.90 -11.43 1.01
N ILE A 131 -2.98 -10.11 0.89
CA ILE A 131 -3.14 -9.43 -0.40
C ILE A 131 -1.94 -8.50 -0.61
N HIS A 132 -1.35 -8.58 -1.81
CA HIS A 132 -0.29 -7.67 -2.24
C HIS A 132 -0.92 -6.48 -2.95
N VAL A 133 -0.60 -5.26 -2.51
CA VAL A 133 -1.21 -4.04 -3.03
C VAL A 133 -0.14 -3.12 -3.60
N LYS A 134 -0.42 -2.52 -4.76
CA LYS A 134 0.37 -1.44 -5.37
C LYS A 134 -0.53 -0.26 -5.68
N LEU A 135 -0.01 0.93 -5.42
CA LEU A 135 -0.71 2.18 -5.73
C LEU A 135 0.11 3.02 -6.70
N PHE A 136 -0.56 3.70 -7.61
CA PHE A 136 0.07 4.54 -8.63
C PHE A 136 -0.65 5.87 -8.79
N ASN A 137 0.09 6.87 -9.25
CA ASN A 137 -0.40 8.19 -9.62
C ASN A 137 -1.21 8.86 -8.48
N MET A 138 -2.30 9.53 -8.79
CA MET A 138 -3.13 10.26 -7.82
C MET A 138 -3.65 9.38 -6.69
N VAL A 139 -3.94 8.09 -6.95
CA VAL A 139 -4.36 7.16 -5.88
C VAL A 139 -3.28 7.02 -4.82
N MET A 140 -2.02 6.94 -5.25
CA MET A 140 -0.87 6.89 -4.32
C MET A 140 -0.65 8.22 -3.60
N GLU A 141 -0.77 9.33 -4.31
CA GLU A 141 -0.52 10.66 -3.75
C GLU A 141 -1.57 11.04 -2.69
N GLU A 142 -2.83 10.70 -2.93
CA GLU A 142 -3.93 11.06 -2.02
C GLU A 142 -4.09 10.06 -0.86
N ALA A 143 -4.06 8.75 -1.13
CA ALA A 143 -4.24 7.74 -0.08
C ALA A 143 -2.94 7.36 0.64
N GLY A 144 -1.79 7.59 0.01
CA GLY A 144 -0.48 7.18 0.51
C GLY A 144 -0.12 7.71 1.90
N PRO A 145 -0.30 9.00 2.18
CA PRO A 145 0.01 9.57 3.50
C PRO A 145 -0.76 8.88 4.64
N ASP A 146 -2.04 8.59 4.44
CA ASP A 146 -2.88 7.94 5.45
C ASP A 146 -2.52 6.46 5.64
N LEU A 147 -2.22 5.75 4.57
CA LEU A 147 -1.74 4.37 4.63
C LEU A 147 -0.40 4.27 5.37
N LEU A 148 0.55 5.16 5.05
CA LEU A 148 1.83 5.22 5.74
C LEU A 148 1.66 5.60 7.22
N ARG A 149 0.75 6.51 7.55
CA ARG A 149 0.45 6.88 8.94
C ARG A 149 -0.15 5.72 9.73
N THR A 150 -1.05 4.96 9.13
CA THR A 150 -1.67 3.76 9.75
C THR A 150 -0.67 2.62 9.86
N GLY A 151 0.29 2.56 8.93
CA GLY A 151 1.32 1.54 8.84
C GLY A 151 1.01 0.45 7.81
N ILE A 152 1.98 0.20 6.95
CA ILE A 152 1.96 -0.83 5.91
C ILE A 152 2.97 -1.93 6.23
N LEU A 153 2.73 -3.15 5.75
CA LEU A 153 3.69 -4.23 5.82
C LEU A 153 4.53 -4.26 4.53
N VAL A 154 5.82 -4.16 4.68
CA VAL A 154 6.80 -4.21 3.58
C VAL A 154 7.77 -5.36 3.81
N SER A 155 8.37 -5.92 2.75
CA SER A 155 9.39 -6.96 2.94
C SER A 155 10.63 -6.38 3.62
N GLY A 156 11.24 -7.15 4.52
CA GLY A 156 12.46 -6.73 5.21
C GLY A 156 13.57 -6.36 4.24
N SER A 157 13.77 -7.17 3.18
CA SER A 157 14.78 -6.91 2.15
C SER A 157 14.53 -5.61 1.36
N ALA A 158 13.26 -5.30 1.06
CA ALA A 158 12.91 -4.04 0.40
C ALA A 158 13.18 -2.85 1.32
N LEU A 159 12.82 -2.98 2.61
CA LEU A 159 13.09 -1.95 3.61
C LEU A 159 14.59 -1.68 3.75
N GLU A 160 15.42 -2.71 3.90
CA GLU A 160 16.87 -2.56 3.97
C GLU A 160 17.45 -1.87 2.74
N THR A 161 17.05 -2.33 1.55
CA THR A 161 17.50 -1.72 0.29
C THR A 161 17.14 -0.23 0.24
N PHE A 162 15.95 0.12 0.70
CA PHE A 162 15.51 1.52 0.75
C PHE A 162 16.34 2.34 1.75
N LEU A 163 16.53 1.83 2.97
CA LEU A 163 17.27 2.52 4.04
C LEU A 163 18.73 2.79 3.61
N GLN A 164 19.38 1.82 2.99
CA GLN A 164 20.76 1.96 2.49
C GLN A 164 20.87 3.03 1.39
N LYS A 165 19.89 3.10 0.50
CA LYS A 165 19.89 4.06 -0.62
C LYS A 165 19.46 5.48 -0.23
N ASN A 166 18.77 5.63 0.91
CA ASN A 166 18.17 6.89 1.34
C ASN A 166 18.68 7.32 2.73
N ILE A 167 19.95 7.08 3.02
CA ILE A 167 20.52 7.37 4.33
C ILE A 167 20.36 8.85 4.70
N GLU A 168 20.53 9.76 3.74
CA GLU A 168 20.37 11.20 3.93
C GLU A 168 18.93 11.55 4.38
N LEU A 169 17.91 10.88 3.83
CA LEU A 169 16.54 11.04 4.27
C LEU A 169 16.36 10.56 5.71
N ILE A 170 16.94 9.41 6.04
CA ILE A 170 16.82 8.83 7.39
C ILE A 170 17.50 9.72 8.44
N GLU A 171 18.60 10.37 8.10
CA GLU A 171 19.26 11.37 8.97
C GLU A 171 18.38 12.58 9.28
N THR A 172 17.42 12.92 8.39
CA THR A 172 16.46 14.00 8.63
C THR A 172 15.31 13.62 9.55
N CYS A 173 15.15 12.34 9.88
CA CYS A 173 14.09 11.90 10.78
C CYS A 173 14.30 12.49 12.19
N ARG A 174 13.24 13.09 12.73
CA ARG A 174 13.26 13.66 14.09
C ARG A 174 13.26 12.59 15.17
N ASN A 175 12.61 11.48 14.87
CA ASN A 175 12.59 10.32 15.76
C ASN A 175 12.46 9.04 14.93
N ILE A 176 13.17 8.02 15.39
CA ILE A 176 13.12 6.68 14.84
C ILE A 176 12.87 5.72 15.99
N SER A 177 11.88 4.85 15.86
CA SER A 177 11.68 3.81 16.86
C SER A 177 11.40 2.45 16.22
N LEU A 178 11.94 1.42 16.82
CA LEU A 178 11.72 0.02 16.50
C LEU A 178 11.05 -0.66 17.70
N ASP A 179 9.88 -1.24 17.50
CA ASP A 179 9.07 -1.88 18.56
C ASP A 179 8.86 -0.95 19.79
N ASN A 180 8.57 0.33 19.51
CA ASN A 180 8.40 1.42 20.49
C ASN A 180 9.68 1.82 21.27
N GLN A 181 10.83 1.28 20.93
CA GLN A 181 12.11 1.72 21.49
C GLN A 181 12.76 2.70 20.52
N SER A 182 13.16 3.89 21.04
CA SER A 182 13.90 4.86 20.22
C SER A 182 15.27 4.30 19.87
N ILE A 183 15.65 4.43 18.60
CA ILE A 183 16.94 3.97 18.08
C ILE A 183 17.63 5.08 17.30
N ASP A 184 18.96 5.05 17.28
CA ASP A 184 19.76 5.93 16.44
C ASP A 184 19.66 5.51 14.97
N PHE A 185 19.67 6.50 14.06
CA PHE A 185 19.62 6.22 12.60
C PHE A 185 20.77 5.31 12.15
N ARG A 186 21.94 5.39 12.79
CA ARG A 186 23.09 4.52 12.53
C ARG A 186 22.78 3.05 12.76
N SER A 187 21.86 2.74 13.67
CA SER A 187 21.40 1.37 13.90
C SER A 187 20.65 0.81 12.69
N LEU A 188 19.98 1.68 11.91
CA LEU A 188 19.31 1.28 10.66
C LEU A 188 20.31 1.02 9.52
N ALA A 189 21.53 1.48 9.62
CA ALA A 189 22.58 1.20 8.64
C ALA A 189 23.14 -0.24 8.75
N ASN A 190 22.74 -1.00 9.80
CA ASN A 190 23.10 -2.41 9.89
C ASN A 190 22.38 -3.21 8.80
N PRO A 191 23.10 -3.79 7.83
CA PRO A 191 22.51 -4.47 6.67
C PRO A 191 21.78 -5.78 6.99
N GLN A 192 21.75 -6.20 8.24
CA GLN A 192 21.08 -7.44 8.65
C GLN A 192 19.90 -7.21 9.61
N LEU A 193 19.55 -5.94 9.86
CA LEU A 193 18.51 -5.62 10.85
C LEU A 193 17.15 -6.21 10.46
N PHE A 194 16.85 -6.21 9.17
CA PHE A 194 15.58 -6.70 8.63
C PHE A 194 15.73 -7.82 7.59
N ALA A 195 16.96 -8.26 7.23
CA ALA A 195 17.20 -9.21 6.14
C ALA A 195 16.43 -10.52 6.32
N ASP A 196 16.38 -11.04 7.54
CA ASP A 196 15.72 -12.32 7.87
C ASP A 196 14.22 -12.13 8.19
N ARG A 197 13.70 -10.91 8.07
CA ARG A 197 12.29 -10.64 8.33
C ARG A 197 11.47 -10.73 7.06
N ALA A 198 10.47 -11.60 7.04
CA ALA A 198 9.56 -11.68 5.91
C ALA A 198 8.88 -10.33 5.68
N PHE A 199 8.35 -9.74 6.75
CA PHE A 199 7.70 -8.44 6.74
C PHE A 199 8.11 -7.58 7.94
N VAL A 200 8.07 -6.27 7.73
CA VAL A 200 8.24 -5.23 8.75
C VAL A 200 7.07 -4.27 8.60
N ARG A 201 6.43 -3.90 9.71
CA ARG A 201 5.44 -2.82 9.71
C ARG A 201 6.18 -1.50 9.66
N LEU A 202 5.92 -0.71 8.64
CA LEU A 202 6.46 0.64 8.48
C LEU A 202 5.33 1.64 8.68
N SER A 203 5.46 2.51 9.68
CA SER A 203 4.55 3.65 9.84
C SER A 203 5.31 4.97 9.91
N VAL A 204 4.65 6.03 9.46
CA VAL A 204 5.26 7.34 9.30
C VAL A 204 4.37 8.39 9.95
N LYS A 205 4.95 9.17 10.84
CA LYS A 205 4.34 10.37 11.39
C LYS A 205 4.99 11.60 10.78
N THR A 206 4.19 12.46 10.18
CA THR A 206 4.68 13.74 9.68
C THR A 206 4.55 14.82 10.73
N VAL A 207 5.55 15.68 10.80
CA VAL A 207 5.56 16.88 11.67
C VAL A 207 5.66 18.13 10.80
N SER A 208 4.90 19.15 11.18
CA SER A 208 5.03 20.46 10.56
C SER A 208 6.32 21.14 11.01
N HIS A 209 6.91 21.94 10.16
CA HIS A 209 8.01 22.82 10.52
C HIS A 209 7.50 23.79 11.59
N SER A 210 7.88 23.61 12.84
CA SER A 210 7.71 24.65 13.84
C SER A 210 8.70 25.75 13.51
N ASN A 211 8.24 26.78 12.81
CA ASN A 211 8.99 28.02 12.67
C ASN A 211 9.16 28.59 14.08
N LYS A 212 10.29 28.31 14.76
CA LYS A 212 10.70 29.07 15.92
C LYS A 212 11.06 30.46 15.40
N GLY A 213 10.06 31.32 15.40
CA GLY A 213 10.25 32.74 15.18
C GLY A 213 11.31 33.27 16.16
N SER A 214 12.23 33.94 15.59
CA SER A 214 13.25 34.77 16.26
C SER A 214 12.60 35.87 17.09
#